data_94f80146866652fbd2ce16ffc890e273
#
_entry.id   94f80146866652fbd2ce16ffc890e273
#
_cell.length_a   1.000
_cell.length_b   1.000
_cell.length_c   1.000
_cell.angle_alpha   90.00
_cell.angle_beta   90.00
_cell.angle_gamma   90.00
#
_symmetry.space_group_name_H-M   'P 1'
#
loop_
_entity.id
_entity.type
_entity.pdbx_description
1 polymer ?
#
loop_
_entity_poly.entity_id
_entity_poly.type
_entity_poly.pdbx_seq_one_letter_code
_entity_poly.pdbx_strand_id
1 'polypeptide(L)'
;MEVSNLPTLQDIPLPWQQDIWRSLTARLAAAKLPHALLISGEAGLGKTLLATAFARLALCRSPVGDKACGSCTSCSQFAAGTHADFNRIELEERDGKAGEDGQLKSAISVEQIRDLIGSLLLSSSRQGGRKVALIEPAELMSISAANSLLKTLEEPPADTLLLLVTAAPGRLPATVRSRCQSVALAAPATAVALDWLNARQRREDWPTLLGFCGGAPLAALDVAATGIEERRKAFFTALARLRSGEANPVLLAVHPKDAYPELLKLLWSFVSDLILIQSAGTRAPLVNRDQLPLLQKAAEGINLRSLYAYLDRIQAAIQALDTSANRELAFSVLLSDWATGLEELNNAPLAAHTAWGWT
;
A
#
# COMPACT_ATOMS: atom_id res chain seq x y z
N MET A 1 -13.21 17.29 -10.76
CA MET A 1 -13.46 17.65 -9.33
C MET A 1 -12.11 17.69 -8.64
N GLU A 2 -11.83 18.79 -7.97
CA GLU A 2 -10.49 19.20 -7.55
C GLU A 2 -9.76 18.21 -6.63
N VAL A 3 -8.49 17.98 -6.97
CA VAL A 3 -7.47 17.25 -6.21
C VAL A 3 -7.15 17.92 -4.85
N SER A 4 -7.98 18.87 -4.38
CA SER A 4 -7.70 19.73 -3.23
C SER A 4 -7.89 19.10 -1.84
N ASN A 5 -8.29 17.83 -1.75
CA ASN A 5 -8.57 17.17 -0.45
C ASN A 5 -7.47 16.27 0.07
N LEU A 6 -6.38 16.05 -0.68
CA LEU A 6 -5.24 15.26 -0.20
C LEU A 6 -4.38 16.07 0.77
N PRO A 7 -3.87 15.44 1.84
CA PRO A 7 -2.99 16.12 2.78
C PRO A 7 -1.65 16.49 2.13
N THR A 8 -1.14 17.64 2.53
CA THR A 8 0.17 18.17 2.15
C THR A 8 1.21 17.90 3.24
N LEU A 9 2.47 18.21 2.98
CA LEU A 9 3.52 18.14 4.00
C LEU A 9 3.29 19.07 5.22
N GLN A 10 2.41 20.08 5.09
CA GLN A 10 2.06 20.97 6.19
C GLN A 10 1.09 20.33 7.18
N ASP A 11 0.29 19.35 6.72
CA ASP A 11 -0.67 18.61 7.51
C ASP A 11 -0.02 17.51 8.37
N ILE A 12 1.29 17.24 8.18
CA ILE A 12 2.02 16.21 8.91
C ILE A 12 2.49 16.74 10.27
N PRO A 13 2.34 15.94 11.33
CA PRO A 13 1.79 14.56 11.36
C PRO A 13 0.28 14.51 11.26
N LEU A 14 -0.21 13.49 10.54
CA LEU A 14 -1.63 13.14 10.56
C LEU A 14 -2.05 12.64 11.96
N PRO A 15 -3.36 12.66 12.33
CA PRO A 15 -3.79 12.29 13.69
C PRO A 15 -3.21 10.97 14.21
N TRP A 16 -3.12 9.95 13.35
CA TRP A 16 -2.59 8.63 13.69
C TRP A 16 -1.07 8.51 13.63
N GLN A 17 -0.38 9.54 13.20
CA GLN A 17 1.08 9.59 13.10
C GLN A 17 1.73 10.33 14.27
N GLN A 18 0.94 10.98 15.13
CA GLN A 18 1.44 11.91 16.15
C GLN A 18 2.45 11.29 17.12
N ASP A 19 2.20 10.06 17.60
CA ASP A 19 3.09 9.41 18.56
C ASP A 19 4.43 9.03 17.92
N ILE A 20 4.38 8.53 16.68
CA ILE A 20 5.56 8.22 15.87
C ILE A 20 6.35 9.50 15.60
N TRP A 21 5.66 10.56 15.19
CA TRP A 21 6.27 11.86 14.91
C TRP A 21 6.99 12.40 16.13
N ARG A 22 6.33 12.44 17.31
CA ARG A 22 6.94 12.86 18.56
C ARG A 22 8.18 12.05 18.93
N SER A 23 8.12 10.73 18.77
CA SER A 23 9.27 9.86 19.03
C SER A 23 10.45 10.15 18.11
N LEU A 24 10.20 10.30 16.80
CA LEU A 24 11.24 10.58 15.82
C LEU A 24 11.87 11.96 16.01
N THR A 25 11.07 12.99 16.24
CA THR A 25 11.54 14.37 16.44
C THR A 25 12.31 14.53 17.74
N ALA A 26 11.89 13.87 18.81
CA ALA A 26 12.64 13.85 20.08
C ALA A 26 14.02 13.18 19.92
N ARG A 27 14.12 12.08 19.16
CA ARG A 27 15.40 11.41 18.87
C ARG A 27 16.29 12.27 17.97
N LEU A 28 15.69 12.96 16.98
CA LEU A 28 16.40 13.89 16.12
C LEU A 28 17.03 15.03 16.94
N ALA A 29 16.25 15.66 17.82
CA ALA A 29 16.71 16.74 18.68
C ALA A 29 17.80 16.30 19.68
N ALA A 30 17.71 15.07 20.18
CA ALA A 30 18.70 14.49 21.10
C ALA A 30 19.95 13.92 20.39
N ALA A 31 20.07 14.04 19.05
CA ALA A 31 21.13 13.42 18.24
C ALA A 31 21.24 11.88 18.45
N LYS A 32 20.13 11.22 18.80
CA LYS A 32 20.01 9.76 19.02
C LYS A 32 19.22 9.05 17.92
N LEU A 33 19.08 9.70 16.77
CA LEU A 33 18.37 9.10 15.65
C LEU A 33 19.23 8.01 15.01
N PRO A 34 18.69 6.80 14.78
CA PRO A 34 19.38 5.77 14.00
C PRO A 34 19.64 6.26 12.57
N HIS A 35 20.73 5.78 11.98
CA HIS A 35 21.11 6.14 10.61
C HIS A 35 20.16 5.59 9.54
N ALA A 36 19.38 4.53 9.85
CA ALA A 36 18.44 3.91 8.92
C ALA A 36 17.11 3.60 9.63
N LEU A 37 16.00 4.10 9.04
CA LEU A 37 14.64 3.86 9.49
C LEU A 37 13.88 3.08 8.41
N LEU A 38 13.19 2.01 8.80
CA LEU A 38 12.26 1.28 7.95
C LEU A 38 10.82 1.64 8.34
N ILE A 39 10.21 2.51 7.55
CA ILE A 39 8.84 3.00 7.76
C ILE A 39 7.90 2.05 7.02
N SER A 40 7.15 1.25 7.76
CA SER A 40 6.27 0.20 7.24
C SER A 40 4.82 0.39 7.64
N GLY A 41 3.89 -0.22 6.91
CA GLY A 41 2.45 -0.22 7.17
C GLY A 41 1.66 -0.32 5.86
N GLU A 42 0.35 -0.51 5.95
CA GLU A 42 -0.53 -0.61 4.78
C GLU A 42 -0.44 0.62 3.86
N ALA A 43 -0.76 0.42 2.57
CA ALA A 43 -0.88 1.53 1.63
C ALA A 43 -1.97 2.52 2.09
N GLY A 44 -1.78 3.83 1.86
CA GLY A 44 -2.77 4.84 2.24
C GLY A 44 -2.75 5.26 3.72
N LEU A 45 -1.70 4.91 4.49
CA LEU A 45 -1.47 5.44 5.85
C LEU A 45 -0.62 6.71 5.88
N GLY A 46 -0.16 7.20 4.73
CA GLY A 46 0.65 8.41 4.63
C GLY A 46 2.12 8.23 5.02
N LYS A 47 2.68 7.02 4.81
CA LYS A 47 4.10 6.73 5.09
C LYS A 47 5.04 7.66 4.36
N THR A 48 4.81 7.84 3.05
CA THR A 48 5.59 8.73 2.18
C THR A 48 5.57 10.16 2.65
N LEU A 49 4.38 10.66 2.98
CA LEU A 49 4.21 12.01 3.52
C LEU A 49 4.96 12.19 4.84
N LEU A 50 4.86 11.20 5.75
CA LEU A 50 5.59 11.20 7.03
C LEU A 50 7.09 11.21 6.79
N ALA A 51 7.61 10.32 5.93
CA ALA A 51 9.05 10.22 5.62
C ALA A 51 9.57 11.50 4.98
N THR A 52 8.83 12.07 4.02
CA THR A 52 9.20 13.31 3.32
C THR A 52 9.18 14.51 4.25
N ALA A 53 8.16 14.64 5.10
CA ALA A 53 8.09 15.71 6.10
C ALA A 53 9.24 15.59 7.14
N PHE A 54 9.57 14.36 7.54
CA PHE A 54 10.67 14.09 8.44
C PHE A 54 12.05 14.37 7.81
N ALA A 55 12.22 14.01 6.53
CA ALA A 55 13.42 14.37 5.75
C ALA A 55 13.60 15.89 5.68
N ARG A 56 12.52 16.63 5.38
CA ARG A 56 12.52 18.10 5.36
C ARG A 56 12.87 18.70 6.71
N LEU A 57 12.37 18.13 7.82
CA LEU A 57 12.72 18.56 9.18
C LEU A 57 14.19 18.29 9.49
N ALA A 58 14.69 17.10 9.16
CA ALA A 58 16.08 16.69 9.41
C ALA A 58 17.11 17.57 8.65
N LEU A 59 16.71 18.13 7.51
CA LEU A 59 17.53 19.04 6.69
C LEU A 59 17.30 20.52 7.03
N CYS A 60 16.26 20.86 7.79
CA CYS A 60 15.90 22.24 8.09
C CYS A 60 16.99 22.92 8.94
N ARG A 61 17.37 24.15 8.57
CA ARG A 61 18.41 24.94 9.27
C ARG A 61 17.90 25.63 10.52
N SER A 62 16.59 25.88 10.60
CA SER A 62 15.98 26.65 11.69
C SER A 62 14.60 26.06 12.00
N PRO A 63 14.57 24.81 12.53
CA PRO A 63 13.29 24.16 12.87
C PRO A 63 12.52 24.97 13.90
N VAL A 64 11.19 24.98 13.79
CA VAL A 64 10.29 25.62 14.75
C VAL A 64 9.53 24.53 15.48
N GLY A 65 9.89 24.30 16.73
CA GLY A 65 9.39 23.17 17.50
C GLY A 65 9.78 21.83 16.84
N ASP A 66 8.80 21.03 16.55
CA ASP A 66 8.95 19.72 15.89
C ASP A 66 8.71 19.77 14.36
N LYS A 67 8.71 20.97 13.74
CA LYS A 67 8.44 21.15 12.30
C LYS A 67 9.57 21.90 11.60
N ALA A 68 9.74 21.64 10.31
CA ALA A 68 10.59 22.43 9.45
C ALA A 68 10.03 23.86 9.31
N CYS A 69 10.90 24.89 9.36
CA CYS A 69 10.45 26.29 9.34
C CYS A 69 9.75 26.72 8.05
N GLY A 70 9.97 26.01 6.94
CA GLY A 70 9.36 26.33 5.63
C GLY A 70 10.00 27.48 4.87
N SER A 71 10.82 28.33 5.49
CA SER A 71 11.33 29.58 4.90
C SER A 71 12.84 29.66 4.75
N CYS A 72 13.64 28.81 5.41
CA CYS A 72 15.10 28.81 5.23
C CYS A 72 15.50 28.29 3.85
N THR A 73 16.73 28.57 3.42
CA THR A 73 17.29 28.16 2.12
C THR A 73 17.14 26.64 1.89
N SER A 74 17.39 25.82 2.93
CA SER A 74 17.23 24.36 2.85
C SER A 74 15.75 23.98 2.58
N CYS A 75 14.80 24.57 3.29
CA CYS A 75 13.39 24.32 3.06
C CYS A 75 12.90 24.77 1.67
N SER A 76 13.44 25.88 1.14
CA SER A 76 13.12 26.35 -0.21
C SER A 76 13.70 25.44 -1.27
N GLN A 77 14.94 24.98 -1.14
CA GLN A 77 15.58 24.02 -2.04
C GLN A 77 14.87 22.67 -1.99
N PHE A 78 14.46 22.22 -0.79
CA PHE A 78 13.69 20.99 -0.63
C PHE A 78 12.34 21.06 -1.35
N ALA A 79 11.62 22.16 -1.21
CA ALA A 79 10.35 22.38 -1.89
C ALA A 79 10.48 22.48 -3.42
N ALA A 80 11.62 23.00 -3.91
CA ALA A 80 11.94 23.07 -5.33
C ALA A 80 12.51 21.74 -5.89
N GLY A 81 12.71 20.71 -5.07
CA GLY A 81 13.33 19.44 -5.51
C GLY A 81 14.81 19.52 -5.83
N THR A 82 15.51 20.60 -5.42
CA THR A 82 16.91 20.88 -5.78
C THR A 82 17.87 20.83 -4.60
N HIS A 83 17.45 20.22 -3.47
CA HIS A 83 18.28 20.14 -2.28
C HIS A 83 19.42 19.12 -2.48
N ALA A 84 20.67 19.58 -2.51
CA ALA A 84 21.84 18.76 -2.80
C ALA A 84 22.08 17.60 -1.82
N ASP A 85 21.63 17.72 -0.56
CA ASP A 85 21.77 16.68 0.47
C ASP A 85 20.50 15.83 0.65
N PHE A 86 19.53 15.95 -0.27
CA PHE A 86 18.33 15.10 -0.31
C PHE A 86 18.30 14.27 -1.59
N ASN A 87 18.29 12.96 -1.43
CA ASN A 87 18.15 12.02 -2.54
C ASN A 87 16.86 11.23 -2.37
N ARG A 88 16.04 11.20 -3.43
CA ARG A 88 14.84 10.37 -3.48
C ARG A 88 15.01 9.33 -4.57
N ILE A 89 14.83 8.06 -4.19
CA ILE A 89 14.88 6.91 -5.09
C ILE A 89 13.47 6.34 -5.16
N GLU A 90 12.94 6.31 -6.37
CA GLU A 90 11.63 5.75 -6.70
C GLU A 90 11.71 4.99 -8.01
N LEU A 91 10.63 4.34 -8.41
CA LEU A 91 10.58 3.66 -9.70
C LEU A 91 10.73 4.68 -10.83
N GLU A 92 11.67 4.42 -11.73
CA GLU A 92 11.85 5.21 -12.94
C GLU A 92 10.80 4.84 -13.99
N GLU A 93 10.49 5.78 -14.87
CA GLU A 93 9.73 5.50 -16.07
C GLU A 93 10.51 4.57 -17.01
N ARG A 94 9.80 3.73 -17.74
CA ARG A 94 10.41 2.90 -18.78
C ARG A 94 10.79 3.80 -19.96
N ASP A 95 12.00 3.62 -20.48
CA ASP A 95 12.40 4.17 -21.77
C ASP A 95 11.55 3.48 -22.85
N GLY A 96 10.40 4.06 -23.18
CA GLY A 96 9.46 3.52 -24.16
C GLY A 96 9.66 4.12 -25.54
N LYS A 97 9.27 3.38 -26.60
CA LYS A 97 9.04 3.94 -27.94
C LYS A 97 7.86 4.92 -27.83
N ALA A 98 7.88 5.98 -28.64
CA ALA A 98 6.83 7.00 -28.68
C ALA A 98 5.44 6.34 -28.74
N GLY A 99 4.63 6.46 -27.65
CA GLY A 99 3.31 5.84 -27.47
C GLY A 99 3.15 4.95 -26.25
N GLU A 100 4.23 4.59 -25.53
CA GLU A 100 4.22 3.83 -24.26
C GLU A 100 4.64 4.69 -23.06
N ASP A 101 4.51 6.01 -23.17
CA ASP A 101 4.90 6.97 -22.16
C ASP A 101 4.07 6.76 -20.87
N GLY A 102 4.77 6.70 -19.73
CA GLY A 102 4.19 6.66 -18.40
C GLY A 102 4.17 5.29 -17.71
N GLN A 103 4.71 4.22 -18.31
CA GLN A 103 4.88 2.95 -17.59
C GLN A 103 6.13 2.98 -16.72
N LEU A 104 5.96 2.75 -15.42
CA LEU A 104 7.08 2.63 -14.48
C LEU A 104 7.82 1.30 -14.67
N LYS A 105 9.13 1.31 -14.38
CA LYS A 105 9.91 0.09 -14.21
C LYS A 105 9.33 -0.74 -13.06
N SER A 106 9.47 -2.06 -13.13
CA SER A 106 8.93 -2.97 -12.11
C SER A 106 9.79 -3.06 -10.85
N ALA A 107 11.01 -2.52 -10.89
CA ALA A 107 11.94 -2.58 -9.76
C ALA A 107 12.90 -1.38 -9.76
N ILE A 108 13.33 -0.99 -8.55
CA ILE A 108 14.46 -0.08 -8.34
C ILE A 108 15.74 -0.82 -8.69
N SER A 109 16.52 -0.24 -9.58
CA SER A 109 17.73 -0.86 -10.14
C SER A 109 18.94 -0.77 -9.21
N VAL A 110 19.95 -1.59 -9.46
CA VAL A 110 21.21 -1.54 -8.73
C VAL A 110 21.99 -0.26 -9.06
N GLU A 111 21.85 0.27 -10.27
CA GLU A 111 22.45 1.51 -10.72
C GLU A 111 21.95 2.69 -9.90
N GLN A 112 20.64 2.84 -9.72
CA GLN A 112 20.04 3.88 -8.89
C GLN A 112 20.60 3.85 -7.44
N ILE A 113 20.76 2.66 -6.87
CA ILE A 113 21.33 2.52 -5.51
C ILE A 113 22.82 2.83 -5.47
N ARG A 114 23.59 2.47 -6.52
CA ARG A 114 25.02 2.82 -6.60
C ARG A 114 25.23 4.33 -6.74
N ASP A 115 24.43 5.00 -7.55
CA ASP A 115 24.46 6.45 -7.71
C ASP A 115 24.09 7.15 -6.38
N LEU A 116 23.07 6.65 -5.68
CA LEU A 116 22.74 7.10 -4.34
C LEU A 116 23.95 6.97 -3.39
N ILE A 117 24.57 5.79 -3.32
CA ILE A 117 25.75 5.54 -2.46
C ILE A 117 26.86 6.52 -2.81
N GLY A 118 27.13 6.71 -4.10
CA GLY A 118 28.12 7.69 -4.59
C GLY A 118 27.82 9.10 -4.07
N SER A 119 26.58 9.55 -4.13
CA SER A 119 26.15 10.87 -3.63
C SER A 119 26.28 10.99 -2.11
N LEU A 120 26.02 9.91 -1.38
CA LEU A 120 26.15 9.89 0.10
C LEU A 120 27.62 9.95 0.56
N LEU A 121 28.56 9.51 -0.25
CA LEU A 121 30.00 9.58 0.06
C LEU A 121 30.61 10.97 -0.16
N LEU A 122 29.96 11.83 -0.97
CA LEU A 122 30.38 13.22 -1.15
C LEU A 122 30.23 14.00 0.18
N SER A 123 30.93 15.10 0.33
CA SER A 123 30.71 16.01 1.47
C SER A 123 29.32 16.62 1.39
N SER A 124 28.68 16.84 2.54
CA SER A 124 27.41 17.58 2.56
C SER A 124 27.58 19.01 2.05
N SER A 125 26.55 19.59 1.47
CA SER A 125 26.54 20.97 0.97
C SER A 125 26.78 22.02 2.06
N ARG A 126 26.68 21.61 3.32
CA ARG A 126 26.94 22.42 4.51
C ARG A 126 27.87 21.67 5.45
N GLN A 127 28.88 22.36 5.99
CA GLN A 127 29.75 21.82 7.02
C GLN A 127 28.92 21.39 8.26
N GLY A 128 29.01 20.11 8.64
CA GLY A 128 28.19 19.51 9.71
C GLY A 128 26.71 19.32 9.33
N GLY A 129 26.39 19.35 8.04
CA GLY A 129 25.04 19.08 7.51
C GLY A 129 24.74 17.59 7.39
N ARG A 130 23.47 17.23 7.52
CA ARG A 130 22.99 15.86 7.32
C ARG A 130 22.68 15.60 5.87
N LYS A 131 22.91 14.35 5.43
CA LYS A 131 22.39 13.83 4.15
C LYS A 131 21.24 12.91 4.42
N VAL A 132 20.21 13.02 3.61
CA VAL A 132 19.00 12.20 3.73
C VAL A 132 18.72 11.52 2.41
N ALA A 133 18.53 10.19 2.46
CA ALA A 133 18.04 9.40 1.33
C ALA A 133 16.69 8.79 1.68
N LEU A 134 15.73 8.95 0.77
CA LEU A 134 14.41 8.33 0.84
C LEU A 134 14.29 7.31 -0.30
N ILE A 135 14.07 6.03 0.04
CA ILE A 135 13.91 4.93 -0.90
C ILE A 135 12.46 4.44 -0.81
N GLU A 136 11.71 4.54 -1.91
CA GLU A 136 10.28 4.19 -1.96
C GLU A 136 9.83 3.78 -3.39
N PRO A 137 9.12 2.66 -3.52
CA PRO A 137 8.83 1.62 -2.52
C PRO A 137 10.04 0.72 -2.30
N ALA A 138 10.49 0.58 -1.06
CA ALA A 138 11.73 -0.14 -0.76
C ALA A 138 11.65 -1.64 -1.08
N GLU A 139 10.46 -2.26 -0.99
CA GLU A 139 10.20 -3.65 -1.35
C GLU A 139 10.36 -3.95 -2.84
N LEU A 140 10.42 -2.94 -3.68
CA LEU A 140 10.64 -3.08 -5.13
C LEU A 140 12.10 -2.89 -5.52
N MET A 141 13.03 -2.81 -4.56
CA MET A 141 14.45 -2.94 -4.89
C MET A 141 14.73 -4.32 -5.49
N SER A 142 15.47 -4.37 -6.60
CA SER A 142 16.03 -5.63 -7.10
C SER A 142 16.93 -6.28 -6.03
N ILE A 143 17.10 -7.60 -6.09
CA ILE A 143 18.00 -8.31 -5.15
C ILE A 143 19.40 -7.69 -5.17
N SER A 144 19.91 -7.34 -6.34
CA SER A 144 21.22 -6.70 -6.51
C SER A 144 21.26 -5.30 -5.90
N ALA A 145 20.18 -4.52 -6.03
CA ALA A 145 20.04 -3.19 -5.42
C ALA A 145 20.05 -3.29 -3.88
N ALA A 146 19.23 -4.19 -3.32
CA ALA A 146 19.18 -4.43 -1.90
C ALA A 146 20.53 -4.87 -1.33
N ASN A 147 21.23 -5.78 -2.02
CA ASN A 147 22.57 -6.23 -1.60
C ASN A 147 23.62 -5.12 -1.67
N SER A 148 23.58 -4.24 -2.66
CA SER A 148 24.53 -3.13 -2.76
C SER A 148 24.36 -2.10 -1.63
N LEU A 149 23.14 -1.98 -1.08
CA LEU A 149 22.85 -1.07 0.04
C LEU A 149 23.39 -1.58 1.40
N LEU A 150 23.64 -2.90 1.54
CA LEU A 150 24.01 -3.52 2.82
C LEU A 150 25.26 -2.88 3.45
N LYS A 151 26.30 -2.64 2.66
CA LYS A 151 27.54 -2.01 3.18
C LYS A 151 27.27 -0.63 3.77
N THR A 152 26.43 0.17 3.11
CA THR A 152 26.05 1.52 3.59
C THR A 152 25.17 1.45 4.84
N LEU A 153 24.35 0.38 4.98
CA LEU A 153 23.57 0.13 6.18
C LEU A 153 24.45 -0.34 7.37
N GLU A 154 25.56 -1.03 7.12
CA GLU A 154 26.52 -1.46 8.16
C GLU A 154 27.46 -0.36 8.58
N GLU A 155 28.00 0.38 7.62
CA GLU A 155 28.99 1.44 7.80
C GLU A 155 28.49 2.73 7.11
N PRO A 156 27.51 3.42 7.69
CA PRO A 156 26.92 4.60 7.07
C PRO A 156 27.96 5.74 7.05
N PRO A 157 28.00 6.53 5.96
CA PRO A 157 28.76 7.79 5.97
C PRO A 157 28.28 8.70 7.09
N ALA A 158 29.18 9.53 7.62
CA ALA A 158 28.84 10.44 8.72
C ALA A 158 27.62 11.31 8.38
N ASP A 159 26.79 11.54 9.39
CA ASP A 159 25.57 12.36 9.32
C ASP A 159 24.58 11.93 8.20
N THR A 160 24.54 10.65 7.86
CA THR A 160 23.60 10.08 6.87
C THR A 160 22.36 9.54 7.57
N LEU A 161 21.19 9.82 6.96
CA LEU A 161 19.88 9.26 7.35
C LEU A 161 19.25 8.56 6.14
N LEU A 162 19.02 7.27 6.27
CA LEU A 162 18.33 6.45 5.28
C LEU A 162 16.88 6.23 5.73
N LEU A 163 15.92 6.61 4.90
CA LEU A 163 14.48 6.39 5.11
C LEU A 163 14.00 5.39 4.06
N LEU A 164 13.73 4.16 4.46
CA LEU A 164 13.15 3.12 3.62
C LEU A 164 11.65 3.06 3.89
N VAL A 165 10.83 3.28 2.86
CA VAL A 165 9.37 3.24 2.97
C VAL A 165 8.84 2.00 2.25
N THR A 166 8.01 1.22 2.93
CA THR A 166 7.47 -0.04 2.40
C THR A 166 6.02 -0.30 2.82
N ALA A 167 5.23 -0.87 1.93
CA ALA A 167 3.92 -1.45 2.25
C ALA A 167 4.02 -2.95 2.56
N ALA A 168 5.08 -3.61 2.10
CA ALA A 168 5.27 -5.05 2.22
C ALA A 168 6.65 -5.39 2.82
N PRO A 169 6.86 -5.17 4.14
CA PRO A 169 8.17 -5.37 4.76
C PRO A 169 8.67 -6.82 4.67
N GLY A 170 7.76 -7.80 4.53
CA GLY A 170 8.11 -9.21 4.33
C GLY A 170 8.80 -9.48 3.00
N ARG A 171 8.65 -8.64 1.97
CA ARG A 171 9.32 -8.75 0.65
C ARG A 171 10.76 -8.23 0.66
N LEU A 172 11.12 -7.41 1.65
CA LEU A 172 12.49 -6.97 1.82
C LEU A 172 13.37 -8.09 2.37
N PRO A 173 14.63 -8.23 1.89
CA PRO A 173 15.58 -9.18 2.47
C PRO A 173 15.74 -8.98 3.98
N ALA A 174 15.80 -10.08 4.73
CA ALA A 174 15.99 -10.05 6.18
C ALA A 174 17.28 -9.30 6.58
N THR A 175 18.30 -9.37 5.73
CA THR A 175 19.59 -8.67 5.88
C THR A 175 19.45 -7.15 5.87
N VAL A 176 18.55 -6.59 5.04
CA VAL A 176 18.23 -5.15 5.04
C VAL A 176 17.40 -4.80 6.28
N ARG A 177 16.34 -5.58 6.56
CA ARG A 177 15.43 -5.32 7.68
C ARG A 177 16.14 -5.30 9.04
N SER A 178 17.08 -6.22 9.24
CA SER A 178 17.81 -6.34 10.51
C SER A 178 18.74 -5.15 10.82
N ARG A 179 19.09 -4.35 9.80
CA ARG A 179 19.97 -3.18 9.92
C ARG A 179 19.21 -1.85 9.99
N CYS A 180 17.90 -1.89 9.87
CA CYS A 180 17.04 -0.71 9.96
C CYS A 180 16.26 -0.71 11.28
N GLN A 181 16.12 0.44 11.90
CA GLN A 181 15.17 0.61 13.00
C GLN A 181 13.75 0.61 12.43
N SER A 182 12.94 -0.35 12.85
CA SER A 182 11.54 -0.44 12.39
C SER A 182 10.68 0.68 13.00
N VAL A 183 9.86 1.29 12.14
CA VAL A 183 8.83 2.29 12.44
C VAL A 183 7.55 1.84 11.77
N ALA A 184 6.69 1.14 12.50
CA ALA A 184 5.45 0.60 11.95
C ALA A 184 4.29 1.60 12.13
N LEU A 185 3.65 1.99 11.03
CA LEU A 185 2.39 2.72 11.04
C LEU A 185 1.24 1.72 11.03
N ALA A 186 0.42 1.77 12.09
CA ALA A 186 -0.82 1.01 12.15
C ALA A 186 -1.99 1.83 11.60
N ALA A 187 -3.01 1.14 11.11
CA ALA A 187 -4.28 1.79 10.79
C ALA A 187 -4.85 2.45 12.06
N PRO A 188 -5.37 3.68 11.95
CA PRO A 188 -6.00 4.36 13.08
C PRO A 188 -7.25 3.64 13.55
N ALA A 189 -7.69 3.93 14.79
CA ALA A 189 -9.02 3.54 15.23
C ALA A 189 -10.06 4.11 14.25
N THR A 190 -11.10 3.32 13.95
CA THR A 190 -12.13 3.67 12.95
C THR A 190 -12.73 5.06 13.20
N ALA A 191 -12.99 5.42 14.47
CA ALA A 191 -13.54 6.74 14.81
C ALA A 191 -12.58 7.88 14.37
N VAL A 192 -11.28 7.76 14.65
CA VAL A 192 -10.27 8.76 14.27
C VAL A 192 -10.17 8.91 12.74
N ALA A 193 -10.24 7.78 12.01
CA ALA A 193 -10.24 7.78 10.56
C ALA A 193 -11.49 8.46 9.99
N LEU A 194 -12.67 8.12 10.50
CA LEU A 194 -13.96 8.68 10.06
C LEU A 194 -14.06 10.18 10.37
N ASP A 195 -13.64 10.62 11.54
CA ASP A 195 -13.62 12.05 11.91
C ASP A 195 -12.72 12.84 10.96
N TRP A 196 -11.54 12.30 10.66
CA TRP A 196 -10.59 12.93 9.76
C TRP A 196 -11.10 12.99 8.31
N LEU A 197 -11.75 11.92 7.82
CA LEU A 197 -12.36 11.86 6.49
C LEU A 197 -13.53 12.84 6.38
N ASN A 198 -14.43 12.85 7.37
CA ASN A 198 -15.61 13.73 7.40
C ASN A 198 -15.23 15.22 7.52
N ALA A 199 -14.11 15.54 8.15
CA ALA A 199 -13.60 16.91 8.20
C ALA A 199 -13.15 17.41 6.82
N ARG A 200 -12.79 16.52 5.89
CA ARG A 200 -12.40 16.83 4.52
C ARG A 200 -13.58 16.82 3.55
N GLN A 201 -14.36 15.79 3.64
CA GLN A 201 -15.56 15.61 2.81
C GLN A 201 -16.60 14.82 3.59
N ARG A 202 -17.80 15.35 3.75
CA ARG A 202 -18.90 14.60 4.36
C ARG A 202 -19.47 13.59 3.39
N ARG A 203 -19.45 12.30 3.79
CA ARG A 203 -20.02 11.18 3.02
C ARG A 203 -20.55 10.13 4.00
N GLU A 204 -21.66 9.51 3.64
CA GLU A 204 -22.28 8.42 4.45
C GLU A 204 -21.59 7.08 4.25
N ASP A 205 -20.89 6.89 3.13
CA ASP A 205 -20.25 5.65 2.73
C ASP A 205 -18.79 5.50 3.22
N TRP A 206 -18.25 6.47 3.97
CA TRP A 206 -16.92 6.38 4.53
C TRP A 206 -16.64 5.08 5.31
N PRO A 207 -17.58 4.55 6.13
CA PRO A 207 -17.33 3.28 6.83
C PRO A 207 -17.06 2.12 5.86
N THR A 208 -17.80 2.05 4.75
CA THR A 208 -17.62 1.03 3.71
C THR A 208 -16.28 1.20 2.98
N LEU A 209 -15.97 2.41 2.51
CA LEU A 209 -14.72 2.71 1.80
C LEU A 209 -13.50 2.49 2.70
N LEU A 210 -13.58 2.92 3.95
CA LEU A 210 -12.51 2.72 4.92
C LEU A 210 -12.28 1.23 5.20
N GLY A 211 -13.35 0.45 5.39
CA GLY A 211 -13.27 -1.00 5.55
C GLY A 211 -12.65 -1.69 4.32
N PHE A 212 -13.06 -1.30 3.11
CA PHE A 212 -12.50 -1.78 1.85
C PHE A 212 -11.00 -1.47 1.71
N CYS A 213 -10.54 -0.37 2.29
CA CYS A 213 -9.14 0.03 2.31
C CYS A 213 -8.38 -0.44 3.55
N GLY A 214 -8.88 -1.45 4.30
CA GLY A 214 -8.18 -1.98 5.47
C GLY A 214 -7.97 -0.97 6.60
N GLY A 215 -8.83 0.04 6.69
CA GLY A 215 -8.73 1.10 7.70
C GLY A 215 -7.76 2.23 7.34
N ALA A 216 -7.26 2.30 6.10
CA ALA A 216 -6.32 3.30 5.63
C ALA A 216 -7.03 4.54 5.06
N PRO A 217 -7.02 5.72 5.75
CA PRO A 217 -7.86 6.86 5.37
C PRO A 217 -7.50 7.51 4.04
N LEU A 218 -6.21 7.57 3.67
CA LEU A 218 -5.79 8.16 2.39
C LEU A 218 -6.18 7.27 1.22
N ALA A 219 -6.05 5.94 1.36
CA ALA A 219 -6.53 5.02 0.35
C ALA A 219 -8.06 5.13 0.17
N ALA A 220 -8.81 5.34 1.26
CA ALA A 220 -10.25 5.57 1.18
C ALA A 220 -10.59 6.86 0.42
N LEU A 221 -9.82 7.95 0.59
CA LEU A 221 -9.97 9.19 -0.19
C LEU A 221 -9.71 8.95 -1.68
N ASP A 222 -8.61 8.25 -2.02
CA ASP A 222 -8.26 7.95 -3.41
C ASP A 222 -9.34 7.11 -4.08
N VAL A 223 -9.79 6.07 -3.40
CA VAL A 223 -10.83 5.16 -3.89
C VAL A 223 -12.18 5.88 -4.06
N ALA A 224 -12.53 6.79 -3.15
CA ALA A 224 -13.75 7.60 -3.26
C ALA A 224 -13.77 8.47 -4.53
N ALA A 225 -12.61 8.93 -4.99
CA ALA A 225 -12.50 9.73 -6.21
C ALA A 225 -12.70 8.91 -7.50
N THR A 226 -12.60 7.57 -7.44
CA THR A 226 -12.66 6.70 -8.63
C THR A 226 -14.07 6.26 -9.02
N GLY A 227 -15.12 6.56 -8.22
CA GLY A 227 -16.48 6.05 -8.46
C GLY A 227 -16.63 4.55 -8.25
N ILE A 228 -15.86 3.98 -7.34
CA ILE A 228 -15.85 2.53 -7.04
C ILE A 228 -17.21 2.00 -6.58
N GLU A 229 -18.06 2.86 -6.02
CA GLU A 229 -19.35 2.46 -5.45
C GLU A 229 -20.27 1.82 -6.49
N GLU A 230 -20.41 2.46 -7.65
CA GLU A 230 -21.21 1.93 -8.75
C GLU A 230 -20.61 0.64 -9.29
N ARG A 231 -19.28 0.59 -9.46
CA ARG A 231 -18.58 -0.61 -9.93
C ARG A 231 -18.72 -1.77 -8.94
N ARG A 232 -18.60 -1.49 -7.64
CA ARG A 232 -18.80 -2.48 -6.58
C ARG A 232 -20.21 -3.07 -6.60
N LYS A 233 -21.25 -2.22 -6.65
CA LYS A 233 -22.65 -2.66 -6.72
C LYS A 233 -22.92 -3.49 -7.97
N ALA A 234 -22.44 -3.04 -9.11
CA ALA A 234 -22.56 -3.77 -10.37
C ALA A 234 -21.86 -5.13 -10.31
N PHE A 235 -20.64 -5.17 -9.75
CA PHE A 235 -19.88 -6.41 -9.63
C PHE A 235 -20.54 -7.41 -8.68
N PHE A 236 -21.05 -6.97 -7.51
CA PHE A 236 -21.75 -7.86 -6.58
C PHE A 236 -23.07 -8.39 -7.17
N THR A 237 -23.78 -7.56 -7.92
CA THR A 237 -24.96 -8.00 -8.68
C THR A 237 -24.58 -9.06 -9.72
N ALA A 238 -23.45 -8.87 -10.41
CA ALA A 238 -22.96 -9.85 -11.38
C ALA A 238 -22.56 -11.18 -10.71
N LEU A 239 -21.93 -11.14 -9.52
CA LEU A 239 -21.63 -12.36 -8.73
C LEU A 239 -22.92 -13.12 -8.34
N ALA A 240 -23.97 -12.41 -7.96
CA ALA A 240 -25.27 -13.04 -7.67
C ALA A 240 -25.87 -13.71 -8.91
N ARG A 241 -25.79 -13.07 -10.07
CA ARG A 241 -26.26 -13.63 -11.36
C ARG A 241 -25.43 -14.82 -11.83
N LEU A 242 -24.15 -14.87 -11.54
CA LEU A 242 -23.33 -16.06 -11.79
C LEU A 242 -23.85 -17.28 -11.01
N ARG A 243 -24.19 -17.09 -9.74
CA ARG A 243 -24.75 -18.15 -8.87
C ARG A 243 -26.12 -18.65 -9.32
N SER A 244 -26.95 -17.79 -9.93
CA SER A 244 -28.26 -18.19 -10.48
C SER A 244 -28.16 -18.78 -11.90
N GLY A 245 -26.95 -18.85 -12.49
CA GLY A 245 -26.76 -19.35 -13.84
C GLY A 245 -27.16 -18.36 -14.96
N GLU A 246 -27.47 -17.11 -14.58
CA GLU A 246 -27.94 -16.06 -15.53
C GLU A 246 -26.76 -15.31 -16.20
N ALA A 247 -25.53 -15.57 -15.82
CA ALA A 247 -24.35 -14.93 -16.35
C ALA A 247 -23.26 -15.95 -16.70
N ASN A 248 -22.39 -15.60 -17.65
CA ASN A 248 -21.26 -16.44 -18.05
C ASN A 248 -19.97 -15.93 -17.36
N PRO A 249 -19.27 -16.77 -16.57
CA PRO A 249 -18.05 -16.38 -15.86
C PRO A 249 -16.92 -15.93 -16.79
N VAL A 250 -16.78 -16.55 -17.97
CA VAL A 250 -15.73 -16.21 -18.94
C VAL A 250 -15.95 -14.81 -19.52
N LEU A 251 -17.19 -14.47 -19.88
CA LEU A 251 -17.50 -13.13 -20.38
C LEU A 251 -17.37 -12.04 -19.30
N LEU A 252 -17.68 -12.39 -18.06
CA LEU A 252 -17.51 -11.46 -16.93
C LEU A 252 -16.05 -11.27 -16.55
N ALA A 253 -15.15 -12.17 -16.93
CA ALA A 253 -13.72 -12.08 -16.61
C ALA A 253 -12.94 -11.14 -17.54
N VAL A 254 -13.51 -10.71 -18.67
CA VAL A 254 -12.82 -9.86 -19.66
C VAL A 254 -12.82 -8.41 -19.18
N HIS A 255 -11.66 -7.94 -18.76
CA HIS A 255 -11.42 -6.57 -18.29
C HIS A 255 -10.06 -6.04 -18.77
N PRO A 256 -9.85 -4.72 -18.79
CA PRO A 256 -8.51 -4.13 -18.91
C PRO A 256 -7.57 -4.65 -17.81
N LYS A 257 -6.28 -4.78 -18.12
CA LYS A 257 -5.30 -5.38 -17.20
C LYS A 257 -5.17 -4.64 -15.86
N ASP A 258 -5.41 -3.36 -15.84
CA ASP A 258 -5.37 -2.47 -14.68
C ASP A 258 -6.60 -2.60 -13.77
N ALA A 259 -7.69 -3.22 -14.24
CA ALA A 259 -8.89 -3.43 -13.44
C ALA A 259 -8.79 -4.63 -12.46
N TYR A 260 -7.97 -5.65 -12.77
CA TYR A 260 -7.91 -6.88 -11.96
C TYR A 260 -7.54 -6.67 -10.48
N PRO A 261 -6.60 -5.77 -10.11
CA PRO A 261 -6.32 -5.52 -8.70
C PRO A 261 -7.54 -5.05 -7.91
N GLU A 262 -8.36 -4.18 -8.49
CA GLU A 262 -9.61 -3.69 -7.87
C GLU A 262 -10.66 -4.81 -7.78
N LEU A 263 -10.87 -5.55 -8.87
CA LEU A 263 -11.85 -6.65 -8.93
C LEU A 263 -11.54 -7.77 -7.93
N LEU A 264 -10.28 -8.15 -7.80
CA LEU A 264 -9.84 -9.14 -6.82
C LEU A 264 -10.04 -8.65 -5.38
N LYS A 265 -9.78 -7.37 -5.09
CA LYS A 265 -10.09 -6.77 -3.79
C LYS A 265 -11.59 -6.76 -3.50
N LEU A 266 -12.42 -6.44 -4.48
CA LEU A 266 -13.87 -6.48 -4.36
C LEU A 266 -14.35 -7.91 -4.06
N LEU A 267 -13.84 -8.90 -4.80
CA LEU A 267 -14.16 -10.31 -4.57
C LEU A 267 -13.70 -10.76 -3.19
N TRP A 268 -12.49 -10.39 -2.77
CA TRP A 268 -11.96 -10.70 -1.44
C TRP A 268 -12.85 -10.12 -0.34
N SER A 269 -13.23 -8.83 -0.44
CA SER A 269 -14.10 -8.17 0.56
C SER A 269 -15.48 -8.81 0.64
N PHE A 270 -16.04 -9.19 -0.51
CA PHE A 270 -17.32 -9.89 -0.62
C PHE A 270 -17.28 -11.23 0.10
N VAL A 271 -16.31 -12.08 -0.20
CA VAL A 271 -16.15 -13.40 0.42
C VAL A 271 -15.84 -13.30 1.91
N SER A 272 -15.04 -12.32 2.32
CA SER A 272 -14.77 -12.06 3.74
C SER A 272 -16.04 -11.74 4.52
N ASP A 273 -16.94 -10.93 3.96
CA ASP A 273 -18.23 -10.64 4.59
C ASP A 273 -19.14 -11.88 4.66
N LEU A 274 -19.12 -12.77 3.65
CA LEU A 274 -19.86 -14.03 3.71
C LEU A 274 -19.35 -14.93 4.86
N ILE A 275 -18.03 -15.02 5.04
CA ILE A 275 -17.41 -15.73 6.15
C ILE A 275 -17.86 -15.14 7.49
N LEU A 276 -17.84 -13.80 7.62
CA LEU A 276 -18.26 -13.11 8.83
C LEU A 276 -19.75 -13.34 9.12
N ILE A 277 -20.62 -13.31 8.11
CA ILE A 277 -22.06 -13.59 8.27
C ILE A 277 -22.27 -15.01 8.76
N GLN A 278 -21.60 -16.01 8.21
CA GLN A 278 -21.76 -17.41 8.62
C GLN A 278 -21.16 -17.71 9.99
N SER A 279 -20.05 -17.08 10.35
CA SER A 279 -19.35 -17.36 11.61
C SER A 279 -19.88 -16.55 12.80
N ALA A 280 -20.29 -15.30 12.60
CA ALA A 280 -20.66 -14.36 13.66
C ALA A 280 -22.04 -13.68 13.47
N GLY A 281 -22.73 -14.03 12.38
CA GLY A 281 -24.04 -13.49 12.05
C GLY A 281 -24.01 -12.08 11.50
N THR A 282 -25.17 -11.51 11.22
CA THR A 282 -25.35 -10.21 10.56
C THR A 282 -24.95 -8.99 11.40
N ARG A 283 -24.65 -9.20 12.69
CA ARG A 283 -24.13 -8.16 13.58
C ARG A 283 -22.61 -7.98 13.50
N ALA A 284 -21.93 -8.87 12.77
CA ALA A 284 -20.49 -8.76 12.53
C ALA A 284 -20.12 -7.41 11.86
N PRO A 285 -18.89 -6.94 12.02
CA PRO A 285 -18.40 -5.71 11.39
C PRO A 285 -18.13 -5.93 9.90
N LEU A 286 -19.21 -5.96 9.10
CA LEU A 286 -19.14 -6.15 7.66
C LEU A 286 -18.62 -4.90 6.96
N VAL A 287 -17.78 -5.10 5.94
CA VAL A 287 -17.29 -4.04 5.05
C VAL A 287 -18.44 -3.54 4.15
N ASN A 288 -19.17 -4.47 3.54
CA ASN A 288 -20.22 -4.16 2.56
C ASN A 288 -21.62 -4.23 3.19
N ARG A 289 -21.79 -3.60 4.35
CA ARG A 289 -23.05 -3.65 5.12
C ARG A 289 -24.26 -3.08 4.35
N ASP A 290 -24.01 -2.14 3.45
CA ASP A 290 -25.03 -1.57 2.54
C ASP A 290 -25.59 -2.60 1.56
N GLN A 291 -24.91 -3.73 1.34
CA GLN A 291 -25.31 -4.84 0.48
C GLN A 291 -25.76 -6.08 1.27
N LEU A 292 -26.12 -5.92 2.55
CA LEU A 292 -26.46 -7.02 3.45
C LEU A 292 -27.49 -8.02 2.88
N PRO A 293 -28.61 -7.59 2.26
CA PRO A 293 -29.58 -8.54 1.70
C PRO A 293 -28.98 -9.44 0.59
N LEU A 294 -28.11 -8.87 -0.26
CA LEU A 294 -27.42 -9.62 -1.31
C LEU A 294 -26.40 -10.59 -0.70
N LEU A 295 -25.64 -10.16 0.29
CA LEU A 295 -24.66 -10.99 0.98
C LEU A 295 -25.32 -12.18 1.69
N GLN A 296 -26.45 -11.96 2.39
CA GLN A 296 -27.19 -13.03 3.05
C GLN A 296 -27.64 -14.09 2.06
N LYS A 297 -28.26 -13.68 0.92
CA LYS A 297 -28.65 -14.58 -0.15
C LYS A 297 -27.46 -15.33 -0.76
N ALA A 298 -26.35 -14.65 -0.97
CA ALA A 298 -25.14 -15.25 -1.54
C ALA A 298 -24.49 -16.27 -0.58
N ALA A 299 -24.66 -16.11 0.73
CA ALA A 299 -24.12 -17.03 1.74
C ALA A 299 -24.91 -18.37 1.82
N GLU A 300 -26.13 -18.40 1.30
CA GLU A 300 -26.99 -19.59 1.32
C GLU A 300 -26.37 -20.75 0.51
N GLY A 301 -26.37 -21.93 1.09
CA GLY A 301 -25.93 -23.17 0.42
C GLY A 301 -24.40 -23.32 0.26
N ILE A 302 -23.60 -22.41 0.77
CA ILE A 302 -22.12 -22.53 0.77
C ILE A 302 -21.66 -22.86 2.19
N ASN A 303 -20.75 -23.80 2.36
CA ASN A 303 -20.20 -24.06 3.69
C ASN A 303 -18.98 -23.16 3.97
N LEU A 304 -18.73 -22.95 5.27
CA LEU A 304 -17.66 -22.04 5.73
C LEU A 304 -16.26 -22.50 5.26
N ARG A 305 -16.02 -23.81 5.18
CA ARG A 305 -14.74 -24.36 4.72
C ARG A 305 -14.46 -23.99 3.27
N SER A 306 -15.46 -24.09 2.40
CA SER A 306 -15.32 -23.72 0.98
C SER A 306 -15.05 -22.21 0.82
N LEU A 307 -15.67 -21.37 1.65
CA LEU A 307 -15.42 -19.93 1.63
C LEU A 307 -13.97 -19.61 2.03
N TYR A 308 -13.41 -20.26 3.05
CA TYR A 308 -11.99 -20.10 3.41
C TYR A 308 -11.06 -20.56 2.30
N ALA A 309 -11.30 -21.76 1.75
CA ALA A 309 -10.50 -22.27 0.63
C ALA A 309 -10.57 -21.34 -0.60
N TYR A 310 -11.73 -20.75 -0.86
CA TYR A 310 -11.89 -19.79 -1.93
C TYR A 310 -11.17 -18.46 -1.66
N LEU A 311 -11.20 -17.99 -0.42
CA LEU A 311 -10.45 -16.81 0.02
C LEU A 311 -8.94 -16.98 -0.20
N ASP A 312 -8.40 -18.18 0.12
CA ASP A 312 -6.99 -18.50 -0.13
C ASP A 312 -6.65 -18.46 -1.62
N ARG A 313 -7.54 -18.94 -2.50
CA ARG A 313 -7.37 -18.84 -3.96
C ARG A 313 -7.36 -17.39 -4.44
N ILE A 314 -8.27 -16.56 -3.94
CA ILE A 314 -8.29 -15.12 -4.26
C ILE A 314 -6.98 -14.47 -3.83
N GLN A 315 -6.49 -14.81 -2.64
CA GLN A 315 -5.21 -14.29 -2.13
C GLN A 315 -4.03 -14.71 -2.99
N ALA A 316 -3.99 -15.96 -3.43
CA ALA A 316 -2.97 -16.43 -4.36
C ALA A 316 -3.02 -15.68 -5.70
N ALA A 317 -4.22 -15.39 -6.24
CA ALA A 317 -4.38 -14.59 -7.44
C ALA A 317 -3.92 -13.14 -7.25
N ILE A 318 -4.17 -12.53 -6.09
CA ILE A 318 -3.66 -11.18 -5.74
C ILE A 318 -2.12 -11.19 -5.72
N GLN A 319 -1.50 -12.20 -5.11
CA GLN A 319 -0.03 -12.32 -5.08
C GLN A 319 0.56 -12.54 -6.48
N ALA A 320 -0.16 -13.24 -7.36
CA ALA A 320 0.26 -13.49 -8.74
C ALA A 320 0.16 -12.26 -9.66
N LEU A 321 -0.51 -11.16 -9.25
CA LEU A 321 -0.60 -9.92 -10.04
C LEU A 321 0.76 -9.32 -10.41
N ASP A 322 1.77 -9.54 -9.57
CA ASP A 322 3.15 -9.07 -9.77
C ASP A 322 3.99 -10.01 -10.66
N THR A 323 3.40 -11.12 -11.10
CA THR A 323 4.07 -12.12 -11.95
C THR A 323 3.63 -12.00 -13.41
N SER A 324 4.22 -12.83 -14.29
CA SER A 324 3.81 -12.95 -15.70
C SER A 324 2.52 -13.77 -15.91
N ALA A 325 1.82 -14.16 -14.85
CA ALA A 325 0.60 -14.95 -14.92
C ALA A 325 -0.50 -14.25 -15.71
N ASN A 326 -1.30 -15.04 -16.45
CA ASN A 326 -2.44 -14.51 -17.18
C ASN A 326 -3.56 -14.15 -16.19
N ARG A 327 -3.73 -12.85 -15.94
CA ARG A 327 -4.69 -12.28 -14.98
C ARG A 327 -6.13 -12.60 -15.34
N GLU A 328 -6.46 -12.54 -16.62
CA GLU A 328 -7.81 -12.86 -17.14
C GLU A 328 -8.17 -14.32 -16.87
N LEU A 329 -7.26 -15.24 -17.18
CA LEU A 329 -7.46 -16.66 -16.93
C LEU A 329 -7.61 -16.95 -15.42
N ALA A 330 -6.75 -16.38 -14.59
CA ALA A 330 -6.83 -16.56 -13.14
C ALA A 330 -8.17 -16.05 -12.59
N PHE A 331 -8.63 -14.89 -13.05
CA PHE A 331 -9.90 -14.31 -12.65
C PHE A 331 -11.09 -15.11 -13.16
N SER A 332 -11.03 -15.61 -14.42
CA SER A 332 -12.05 -16.50 -15.01
C SER A 332 -12.23 -17.78 -14.20
N VAL A 333 -11.14 -18.39 -13.75
CA VAL A 333 -11.19 -19.59 -12.88
C VAL A 333 -11.90 -19.26 -11.57
N LEU A 334 -11.56 -18.15 -10.90
CA LEU A 334 -12.22 -17.73 -9.66
C LEU A 334 -13.72 -17.51 -9.86
N LEU A 335 -14.14 -16.86 -10.95
CA LEU A 335 -15.55 -16.64 -11.25
C LEU A 335 -16.27 -17.96 -11.58
N SER A 336 -15.60 -18.93 -12.22
CA SER A 336 -16.15 -20.25 -12.50
C SER A 336 -16.35 -21.06 -11.21
N ASP A 337 -15.36 -21.07 -10.31
CA ASP A 337 -15.49 -21.67 -8.97
C ASP A 337 -16.69 -21.09 -8.21
N TRP A 338 -16.85 -19.77 -8.25
CA TRP A 338 -17.97 -19.08 -7.63
C TRP A 338 -19.31 -19.50 -8.25
N ALA A 339 -19.41 -19.58 -9.57
CA ALA A 339 -20.65 -19.97 -10.31
C ALA A 339 -21.11 -21.39 -9.95
N THR A 340 -20.18 -22.34 -9.73
CA THR A 340 -20.47 -23.73 -9.34
C THR A 340 -20.79 -23.90 -7.85
N GLY A 341 -20.81 -22.83 -7.06
CA GLY A 341 -21.10 -22.88 -5.65
C GLY A 341 -19.94 -23.41 -4.80
N LEU A 342 -18.74 -23.37 -5.31
CA LEU A 342 -17.51 -23.84 -4.64
C LEU A 342 -17.54 -25.35 -4.32
N GLU A 343 -18.31 -26.14 -5.09
CA GLU A 343 -18.51 -27.59 -4.83
C GLU A 343 -17.19 -28.36 -4.87
N GLU A 344 -16.31 -28.04 -5.82
CA GLU A 344 -15.01 -28.67 -5.94
C GLU A 344 -14.10 -28.43 -4.72
N LEU A 345 -14.25 -27.28 -4.05
CA LEU A 345 -13.48 -26.89 -2.87
C LEU A 345 -13.92 -27.61 -1.60
N ASN A 346 -15.12 -28.18 -1.58
CA ASN A 346 -15.61 -28.97 -0.46
C ASN A 346 -14.77 -30.25 -0.23
N ASN A 347 -14.26 -30.85 -1.31
CA ASN A 347 -13.58 -32.13 -1.30
C ASN A 347 -12.07 -32.03 -1.36
N ALA A 348 -11.48 -30.83 -1.53
CA ALA A 348 -10.04 -30.65 -1.59
C ALA A 348 -9.41 -30.85 -0.19
N PRO A 349 -8.34 -31.66 -0.05
CA PRO A 349 -7.59 -31.74 1.20
C PRO A 349 -6.96 -30.39 1.53
N LEU A 350 -6.98 -29.98 2.80
CA LEU A 350 -6.42 -28.70 3.30
C LEU A 350 -4.95 -28.46 2.92
N ALA A 351 -4.22 -29.49 2.53
CA ALA A 351 -2.80 -29.44 2.14
C ALA A 351 -2.56 -29.26 0.63
N ALA A 352 -3.60 -29.25 -0.22
CA ALA A 352 -3.44 -29.15 -1.68
C ALA A 352 -3.28 -27.70 -2.21
N HIS A 353 -3.18 -26.72 -1.33
CA HIS A 353 -3.22 -25.30 -1.69
C HIS A 353 -1.88 -24.70 -2.19
N THR A 354 -0.83 -25.50 -2.31
CA THR A 354 0.50 -25.05 -2.78
C THR A 354 0.84 -25.37 -4.23
N ALA A 355 -0.05 -26.01 -4.97
CA ALA A 355 0.24 -26.47 -6.32
C ALA A 355 -0.69 -25.87 -7.38
N TRP A 356 -0.62 -24.56 -7.61
CA TRP A 356 -0.85 -24.04 -8.94
C TRP A 356 0.45 -24.25 -9.72
N GLY A 357 0.53 -25.38 -10.45
CA GLY A 357 1.61 -25.62 -11.40
C GLY A 357 1.52 -24.62 -12.57
N TRP A 358 2.06 -23.44 -12.36
CA TRP A 358 2.38 -22.50 -13.41
C TRP A 358 3.83 -22.82 -13.85
N THR A 359 4.02 -23.77 -14.76
CA THR A 359 5.24 -23.93 -15.55
C THR A 359 5.12 -23.11 -16.82
#